data_91b3ff8a2c41187804a26acd0725bb02
#
_entry.id   91b3ff8a2c41187804a26acd0725bb02
#
_cell.length_a   1.000
_cell.length_b   1.000
_cell.length_c   1.000
_cell.angle_alpha   90.00
_cell.angle_beta   90.00
_cell.angle_gamma   90.00
#
_symmetry.space_group_name_H-M   'P 1'
#
loop_
_entity.id
_entity.type
_entity.pdbx_description
1 polymer ?
#
loop_
_entity_poly.entity_id
_entity_poly.type
_entity_poly.pdbx_seq_one_letter_code
_entity_poly.pdbx_strand_id
1 'polypeptide(L)'
;NPELLDHLSAKFMAEGWWGPTFLVPGEPQARMLIIEKNLPGAIIVNKLGQRFVNESSSYTKVTRGLFAANKPGAESIPAYMIFDATYRQRYPIGPMLPSTFQPDFAVPGAIKQAIPSAMDIRELARKLGIDPEGLAGTVSRFNGFARAGKDEDFQRGDANYDRYYGDQSVGPNPCLGPIEKAPFYGVKIYPGELGTTGGFAVDEHPRALR
;
A
#
# COMPACT_ATOMS: atom_id res chain seq x y z
N ASN A 1 -22.72 -19.47 18.64
CA ASN A 1 -23.99 -20.17 18.34
C ASN A 1 -24.77 -19.29 17.37
N PRO A 2 -25.08 -19.73 16.11
CA PRO A 2 -25.83 -18.94 15.14
C PRO A 2 -27.19 -18.47 15.68
N GLU A 3 -27.90 -19.33 16.42
CA GLU A 3 -29.20 -19.00 16.99
C GLU A 3 -29.17 -17.85 17.99
N LEU A 4 -28.01 -17.59 18.63
CA LEU A 4 -27.85 -16.47 19.57
C LEU A 4 -27.73 -15.14 18.82
N LEU A 5 -27.19 -15.15 17.61
CA LEU A 5 -26.99 -13.94 16.80
C LEU A 5 -28.28 -13.40 16.19
N ASP A 6 -29.25 -14.28 15.92
CA ASP A 6 -30.57 -13.88 15.36
C ASP A 6 -31.40 -13.01 16.31
N HIS A 7 -31.06 -13.01 17.59
CA HIS A 7 -31.76 -12.25 18.63
C HIS A 7 -31.03 -10.97 19.07
N LEU A 8 -29.85 -10.66 18.49
CA LEU A 8 -29.07 -9.51 18.87
C LEU A 8 -29.22 -8.38 17.83
N SER A 9 -29.50 -7.17 18.30
CA SER A 9 -29.52 -5.98 17.45
C SER A 9 -28.10 -5.53 17.16
N ALA A 10 -27.69 -5.61 15.88
CA ALA A 10 -26.46 -5.01 15.40
C ALA A 10 -26.75 -3.61 14.86
N LYS A 11 -26.24 -2.57 15.50
CA LYS A 11 -26.50 -1.19 15.10
C LYS A 11 -25.60 -0.76 13.94
N PHE A 12 -24.43 -1.38 13.76
CA PHE A 12 -23.51 -1.06 12.70
C PHE A 12 -22.35 -2.07 12.63
N MET A 13 -22.22 -2.79 11.54
CA MET A 13 -21.05 -3.61 11.23
C MET A 13 -20.61 -3.38 9.78
N ALA A 14 -20.65 -2.11 9.33
CA ALA A 14 -20.47 -1.80 7.92
C ALA A 14 -19.01 -1.79 7.46
N GLU A 15 -18.05 -1.71 8.35
CA GLU A 15 -16.65 -1.60 7.97
C GLU A 15 -15.72 -2.34 8.92
N GLY A 16 -14.71 -3.00 8.34
CA GLY A 16 -13.56 -3.49 9.08
C GLY A 16 -12.48 -2.40 9.26
N TRP A 17 -11.56 -2.60 10.16
CA TRP A 17 -10.30 -1.87 10.20
C TRP A 17 -9.38 -2.46 9.13
N TRP A 18 -9.54 -1.96 7.91
CA TRP A 18 -8.83 -2.46 6.75
C TRP A 18 -7.51 -1.73 6.57
N GLY A 19 -6.49 -2.49 6.19
CA GLY A 19 -5.19 -1.96 5.83
C GLY A 19 -4.61 -2.65 4.59
N PRO A 20 -3.74 -1.97 3.84
CA PRO A 20 -3.06 -2.60 2.71
C PRO A 20 -2.08 -3.66 3.23
N THR A 21 -2.23 -4.88 2.72
CA THR A 21 -1.41 -6.03 3.12
C THR A 21 -0.78 -6.69 1.92
N PHE A 22 0.30 -7.43 2.15
CA PHE A 22 0.85 -8.34 1.16
C PHE A 22 1.10 -9.73 1.78
N LEU A 23 1.20 -10.74 0.90
CA LEU A 23 1.36 -12.13 1.26
C LEU A 23 2.81 -12.56 1.01
N VAL A 24 3.42 -13.18 2.00
CA VAL A 24 4.72 -13.86 1.85
C VAL A 24 4.46 -15.36 1.75
N PRO A 25 4.92 -16.04 0.68
CA PRO A 25 4.73 -17.47 0.54
C PRO A 25 5.26 -18.26 1.74
N GLY A 26 4.42 -19.12 2.29
CA GLY A 26 4.74 -19.92 3.47
C GLY A 26 4.47 -19.24 4.81
N GLU A 27 4.10 -17.98 4.84
CA GLU A 27 3.63 -17.32 6.08
C GLU A 27 2.12 -17.50 6.26
N PRO A 28 1.66 -17.79 7.49
CA PRO A 28 0.23 -17.99 7.76
C PRO A 28 -0.58 -16.69 7.80
N GLN A 29 0.10 -15.54 7.93
CA GLN A 29 -0.55 -14.24 8.07
C GLN A 29 -0.02 -13.25 7.05
N ALA A 30 -0.92 -12.39 6.57
CA ALA A 30 -0.56 -11.26 5.71
C ALA A 30 0.23 -10.19 6.52
N ARG A 31 1.16 -9.52 5.84
CA ARG A 31 1.94 -8.41 6.40
C ARG A 31 1.28 -7.08 6.03
N MET A 32 0.94 -6.27 7.01
CA MET A 32 0.34 -4.96 6.75
C MET A 32 1.40 -3.90 6.50
N LEU A 33 1.19 -3.07 5.48
CA LEU A 33 2.03 -1.94 5.10
C LEU A 33 1.42 -0.65 5.65
N ILE A 34 1.68 -0.32 6.91
CA ILE A 34 1.10 0.87 7.56
C ILE A 34 1.95 2.10 7.28
N ILE A 35 3.25 2.02 7.53
CA ILE A 35 4.20 3.13 7.41
C ILE A 35 4.85 3.12 6.03
N GLU A 36 5.22 1.97 5.54
CA GLU A 36 6.00 1.79 4.31
C GLU A 36 5.38 2.51 3.12
N LYS A 37 4.06 2.46 2.98
CA LYS A 37 3.33 3.14 1.90
C LYS A 37 3.40 4.67 1.95
N ASN A 38 3.71 5.25 3.13
CA ASN A 38 3.81 6.71 3.31
C ASN A 38 5.19 7.26 2.92
N LEU A 39 6.21 6.41 2.92
CA LEU A 39 7.59 6.81 2.72
C LEU A 39 7.87 7.25 1.27
N PRO A 40 8.76 8.23 1.05
CA PRO A 40 9.05 8.77 -0.27
C PRO A 40 9.72 7.73 -1.17
N GLY A 41 9.42 7.78 -2.47
CA GLY A 41 10.00 6.86 -3.47
C GLY A 41 9.20 5.58 -3.68
N ALA A 42 7.94 5.57 -3.26
CA ALA A 42 6.99 4.50 -3.56
C ALA A 42 5.63 5.03 -3.99
N ILE A 43 4.93 4.30 -4.87
CA ILE A 43 3.55 4.59 -5.31
C ILE A 43 2.72 3.31 -5.30
N ILE A 44 1.39 3.45 -5.24
CA ILE A 44 0.45 2.35 -5.38
C ILE A 44 -0.33 2.52 -6.69
N VAL A 45 -0.34 1.48 -7.51
CA VAL A 45 -1.00 1.47 -8.82
C VAL A 45 -1.96 0.29 -8.98
N ASN A 46 -2.93 0.45 -9.87
CA ASN A 46 -3.82 -0.61 -10.34
C ASN A 46 -3.19 -1.45 -11.47
N LYS A 47 -3.93 -2.39 -12.04
CA LYS A 47 -3.50 -3.24 -13.15
C LYS A 47 -3.13 -2.47 -14.44
N LEU A 48 -3.69 -1.28 -14.63
CA LEU A 48 -3.33 -0.38 -15.74
C LEU A 48 -2.07 0.46 -15.44
N GLY A 49 -1.41 0.25 -14.31
CA GLY A 49 -0.24 1.03 -13.90
C GLY A 49 -0.59 2.45 -13.45
N GLN A 50 -1.84 2.74 -13.12
CA GLN A 50 -2.32 4.07 -12.74
C GLN A 50 -2.48 4.20 -11.24
N ARG A 51 -2.02 5.30 -10.66
CA ARG A 51 -2.31 5.68 -9.27
C ARG A 51 -3.81 5.97 -9.12
N PHE A 52 -4.35 5.69 -7.96
CA PHE A 52 -5.77 5.89 -7.67
C PHE A 52 -6.04 6.39 -6.25
N VAL A 53 -4.99 6.66 -5.47
CA VAL A 53 -5.10 7.05 -4.07
C VAL A 53 -3.89 7.88 -3.63
N ASN A 54 -4.06 8.71 -2.60
CA ASN A 54 -2.94 9.26 -1.84
C ASN A 54 -2.38 8.19 -0.92
N GLU A 55 -1.20 7.68 -1.22
CA GLU A 55 -0.56 6.59 -0.49
C GLU A 55 -0.22 6.97 0.96
N SER A 56 -0.02 8.27 1.23
CA SER A 56 0.26 8.77 2.58
C SER A 56 -0.97 8.99 3.44
N SER A 57 -2.17 8.82 2.89
CA SER A 57 -3.41 8.79 3.67
C SER A 57 -3.43 7.62 4.66
N SER A 58 -4.36 7.67 5.63
CA SER A 58 -4.52 6.57 6.59
C SER A 58 -4.73 5.23 5.89
N TYR A 59 -4.24 4.17 6.52
CA TYR A 59 -4.34 2.82 5.95
C TYR A 59 -5.79 2.45 5.59
N THR A 60 -6.77 2.87 6.38
CA THR A 60 -8.21 2.67 6.08
C THR A 60 -8.63 3.41 4.79
N LYS A 61 -8.20 4.68 4.60
CA LYS A 61 -8.51 5.43 3.37
C LYS A 61 -7.88 4.79 2.15
N VAL A 62 -6.63 4.33 2.25
CA VAL A 62 -5.95 3.63 1.16
C VAL A 62 -6.71 2.35 0.80
N THR A 63 -7.12 1.57 1.78
CA THR A 63 -7.84 0.30 1.52
C THR A 63 -9.24 0.54 0.97
N ARG A 64 -9.96 1.57 1.44
CA ARG A 64 -11.21 2.01 0.79
C ARG A 64 -10.98 2.41 -0.67
N GLY A 65 -9.85 3.05 -0.94
CA GLY A 65 -9.42 3.38 -2.31
C GLY A 65 -9.25 2.13 -3.18
N LEU A 66 -8.68 1.04 -2.63
CA LEU A 66 -8.59 -0.23 -3.35
C LEU A 66 -9.97 -0.73 -3.79
N PHE A 67 -10.96 -0.73 -2.89
CA PHE A 67 -12.32 -1.16 -3.24
C PHE A 67 -13.00 -0.21 -4.23
N ALA A 68 -12.90 1.10 -4.01
CA ALA A 68 -13.56 2.10 -4.85
C ALA A 68 -13.02 2.13 -6.29
N ALA A 69 -11.70 1.89 -6.45
CA ALA A 69 -11.05 1.88 -7.77
C ALA A 69 -11.13 0.52 -8.48
N ASN A 70 -11.60 -0.54 -7.80
CA ASN A 70 -11.63 -1.89 -8.35
C ASN A 70 -12.75 -2.05 -9.38
N LYS A 71 -12.39 -1.94 -10.65
CA LYS A 71 -13.32 -2.01 -11.80
C LYS A 71 -12.85 -3.04 -12.81
N PRO A 72 -13.76 -3.69 -13.55
CA PRO A 72 -13.39 -4.58 -14.65
C PRO A 72 -12.45 -3.89 -15.65
N GLY A 73 -11.31 -4.52 -15.94
CA GLY A 73 -10.27 -4.00 -16.84
C GLY A 73 -9.32 -2.99 -16.21
N ALA A 74 -9.60 -2.51 -15.00
CA ALA A 74 -8.75 -1.59 -14.25
C ALA A 74 -8.68 -2.02 -12.76
N GLU A 75 -8.49 -3.32 -12.56
CA GLU A 75 -8.52 -3.92 -11.21
C GLU A 75 -7.44 -3.30 -10.31
N SER A 76 -7.85 -2.97 -9.09
CA SER A 76 -6.99 -2.49 -7.99
C SER A 76 -6.93 -3.47 -6.81
N ILE A 77 -7.49 -4.67 -6.98
CA ILE A 77 -7.36 -5.79 -6.06
C ILE A 77 -6.94 -7.02 -6.87
N PRO A 78 -5.65 -7.43 -6.81
CA PRO A 78 -4.58 -6.75 -6.10
C PRO A 78 -4.21 -5.39 -6.70
N ALA A 79 -3.79 -4.45 -5.85
CA ALA A 79 -2.99 -3.31 -6.25
C ALA A 79 -1.50 -3.67 -6.22
N TYR A 80 -0.65 -2.72 -6.62
CA TYR A 80 0.79 -2.96 -6.69
C TYR A 80 1.53 -1.75 -6.11
N MET A 81 2.33 -1.97 -5.06
CA MET A 81 3.26 -0.94 -4.58
C MET A 81 4.56 -1.06 -5.34
N ILE A 82 4.97 0.02 -5.98
CA ILE A 82 6.17 0.11 -6.84
C ILE A 82 7.16 1.04 -6.17
N PHE A 83 8.42 0.63 -6.12
CA PHE A 83 9.52 1.42 -5.56
C PHE A 83 10.85 1.06 -6.24
N ASP A 84 11.91 1.83 -5.94
CA ASP A 84 13.22 1.66 -6.57
C ASP A 84 14.34 1.31 -5.58
N ALA A 85 15.56 1.24 -6.09
CA ALA A 85 16.75 0.95 -5.28
C ALA A 85 17.00 2.01 -4.20
N THR A 86 16.60 3.27 -4.40
CA THR A 86 16.75 4.33 -3.39
C THR A 86 15.84 4.06 -2.19
N TYR A 87 14.58 3.73 -2.45
CA TYR A 87 13.65 3.30 -1.42
C TYR A 87 14.17 2.04 -0.71
N ARG A 88 14.56 1.02 -1.48
CA ARG A 88 15.08 -0.26 -0.99
C ARG A 88 16.31 -0.11 -0.10
N GLN A 89 17.12 0.90 -0.36
CA GLN A 89 18.33 1.20 0.44
C GLN A 89 17.98 1.78 1.81
N ARG A 90 16.91 2.56 1.91
CA ARG A 90 16.57 3.37 3.08
C ARG A 90 15.52 2.75 3.98
N TYR A 91 14.55 2.05 3.40
CA TYR A 91 13.34 1.66 4.11
C TYR A 91 13.08 0.17 4.04
N PRO A 92 12.45 -0.40 5.10
CA PRO A 92 11.99 -1.78 5.07
C PRO A 92 10.73 -1.93 4.20
N ILE A 93 10.46 -3.16 3.77
CA ILE A 93 9.18 -3.59 3.22
C ILE A 93 8.78 -4.88 3.93
N GLY A 94 7.89 -4.77 4.91
CA GLY A 94 7.54 -5.90 5.76
C GLY A 94 8.78 -6.58 6.37
N PRO A 95 9.05 -7.87 6.06
CA PRO A 95 10.22 -8.58 6.59
C PRO A 95 11.52 -8.30 5.84
N MET A 96 11.48 -7.57 4.71
CA MET A 96 12.66 -7.20 3.95
C MET A 96 13.28 -5.93 4.53
N LEU A 97 14.41 -6.05 5.20
CA LEU A 97 15.15 -4.93 5.79
C LEU A 97 15.81 -4.06 4.71
N PRO A 98 16.16 -2.78 4.99
CA PRO A 98 16.90 -1.94 4.07
C PRO A 98 18.15 -2.63 3.50
N SER A 99 18.50 -2.38 2.22
CA SER A 99 19.60 -3.09 1.57
C SER A 99 20.97 -2.80 2.18
N THR A 100 21.10 -1.72 2.96
CA THR A 100 22.27 -1.43 3.79
C THR A 100 22.54 -2.50 4.85
N PHE A 101 21.48 -3.15 5.35
CA PHE A 101 21.56 -4.22 6.36
C PHE A 101 21.33 -5.61 5.76
N GLN A 102 20.52 -5.70 4.73
CA GLN A 102 20.15 -6.95 4.05
C GLN A 102 20.27 -6.79 2.54
N PRO A 103 21.46 -7.00 1.97
CA PRO A 103 21.65 -6.97 0.51
C PRO A 103 20.73 -7.98 -0.19
N ASP A 104 20.39 -7.74 -1.44
CA ASP A 104 19.41 -8.55 -2.18
C ASP A 104 19.81 -10.04 -2.29
N PHE A 105 21.09 -10.35 -2.33
CA PHE A 105 21.54 -11.75 -2.32
C PHE A 105 21.21 -12.48 -1.00
N ALA A 106 21.10 -11.73 0.12
CA ALA A 106 20.80 -12.27 1.44
C ALA A 106 19.28 -12.30 1.75
N VAL A 107 18.44 -11.79 0.87
CA VAL A 107 16.98 -11.83 1.03
C VAL A 107 16.48 -13.26 0.80
N PRO A 108 15.67 -13.84 1.71
CA PRO A 108 15.09 -15.19 1.53
C PRO A 108 14.27 -15.33 0.24
N GLY A 109 14.32 -16.54 -0.35
CA GLY A 109 13.65 -16.82 -1.63
C GLY A 109 12.15 -16.53 -1.62
N ALA A 110 11.43 -16.85 -0.55
CA ALA A 110 10.01 -16.56 -0.40
C ALA A 110 9.71 -15.05 -0.46
N ILE A 111 10.56 -14.22 0.15
CA ILE A 111 10.42 -12.77 0.09
C ILE A 111 10.72 -12.25 -1.31
N LYS A 112 11.77 -12.76 -1.98
CA LYS A 112 12.06 -12.41 -3.39
C LYS A 112 10.92 -12.77 -4.33
N GLN A 113 10.24 -13.88 -4.07
CA GLN A 113 9.05 -14.28 -4.84
C GLN A 113 7.88 -13.31 -4.62
N ALA A 114 7.67 -12.84 -3.38
CA ALA A 114 6.63 -11.87 -3.05
C ALA A 114 6.94 -10.47 -3.58
N ILE A 115 8.23 -10.12 -3.66
CA ILE A 115 8.71 -8.79 -4.06
C ILE A 115 9.69 -8.94 -5.24
N PRO A 116 9.19 -9.25 -6.45
CA PRO A 116 10.03 -9.34 -7.64
C PRO A 116 10.69 -8.00 -7.99
N SER A 117 11.82 -8.09 -8.68
CA SER A 117 12.57 -6.92 -9.16
C SER A 117 12.94 -7.04 -10.64
N ALA A 118 13.25 -5.91 -11.25
CA ALA A 118 13.75 -5.81 -12.62
C ALA A 118 14.64 -4.58 -12.79
N MET A 119 15.51 -4.61 -13.79
CA MET A 119 16.38 -3.47 -14.13
C MET A 119 15.66 -2.39 -14.94
N ASP A 120 14.52 -2.71 -15.51
CA ASP A 120 13.66 -1.79 -16.27
C ASP A 120 12.24 -1.81 -15.69
N ILE A 121 11.58 -0.64 -15.67
CA ILE A 121 10.24 -0.49 -15.07
C ILE A 121 9.16 -1.22 -15.87
N ARG A 122 9.30 -1.31 -17.21
CA ARG A 122 8.39 -2.05 -18.07
C ARG A 122 8.56 -3.56 -17.91
N GLU A 123 9.80 -4.00 -17.68
CA GLU A 123 10.06 -5.40 -17.37
C GLU A 123 9.43 -5.79 -16.02
N LEU A 124 9.54 -4.92 -14.99
CA LEU A 124 8.86 -5.11 -13.72
C LEU A 124 7.34 -5.20 -13.90
N ALA A 125 6.77 -4.29 -14.70
CA ALA A 125 5.34 -4.30 -15.00
C ALA A 125 4.89 -5.63 -15.60
N ARG A 126 5.62 -6.17 -16.60
CA ARG A 126 5.32 -7.48 -17.19
C ARG A 126 5.38 -8.62 -16.18
N LYS A 127 6.39 -8.63 -15.29
CA LYS A 127 6.52 -9.63 -14.21
C LYS A 127 5.34 -9.60 -13.24
N LEU A 128 4.77 -8.43 -13.00
CA LEU A 128 3.63 -8.23 -12.10
C LEU A 128 2.27 -8.40 -12.78
N GLY A 129 2.22 -8.38 -14.11
CA GLY A 129 0.97 -8.40 -14.89
C GLY A 129 0.28 -7.03 -14.94
N ILE A 130 1.06 -5.94 -14.87
CA ILE A 130 0.63 -4.54 -15.00
C ILE A 130 0.86 -4.08 -16.44
N ASP A 131 0.06 -3.13 -16.92
CA ASP A 131 0.32 -2.45 -18.20
C ASP A 131 1.69 -1.73 -18.16
N PRO A 132 2.66 -2.11 -19.02
CA PRO A 132 4.00 -1.55 -18.98
C PRO A 132 4.06 -0.07 -19.33
N GLU A 133 3.26 0.39 -20.30
CA GLU A 133 3.26 1.78 -20.71
C GLU A 133 2.50 2.66 -19.72
N GLY A 134 1.40 2.15 -19.17
CA GLY A 134 0.66 2.82 -18.10
C GLY A 134 1.54 3.04 -16.87
N LEU A 135 2.28 2.01 -16.43
CA LEU A 135 3.20 2.14 -15.31
C LEU A 135 4.34 3.12 -15.60
N ALA A 136 4.98 3.03 -16.78
CA ALA A 136 6.07 3.92 -17.14
C ALA A 136 5.61 5.39 -17.21
N GLY A 137 4.44 5.66 -17.79
CA GLY A 137 3.83 6.99 -17.82
C GLY A 137 3.53 7.54 -16.44
N THR A 138 2.96 6.70 -15.54
CA THR A 138 2.65 7.06 -14.16
C THR A 138 3.92 7.39 -13.36
N VAL A 139 4.96 6.56 -13.46
CA VAL A 139 6.25 6.81 -12.78
C VAL A 139 6.88 8.10 -13.28
N SER A 140 6.90 8.34 -14.61
CA SER A 140 7.43 9.57 -15.18
C SER A 140 6.71 10.81 -14.67
N ARG A 141 5.36 10.78 -14.63
CA ARG A 141 4.52 11.87 -14.09
C ARG A 141 4.79 12.09 -12.59
N PHE A 142 4.78 11.02 -11.81
CA PHE A 142 5.05 11.10 -10.36
C PHE A 142 6.44 11.66 -10.06
N ASN A 143 7.45 11.30 -10.84
CA ASN A 143 8.81 11.83 -10.68
C ASN A 143 8.86 13.35 -10.89
N GLY A 144 8.03 13.89 -11.78
CA GLY A 144 7.83 15.34 -11.93
C GLY A 144 7.31 15.98 -10.65
N PHE A 145 6.28 15.38 -10.03
CA PHE A 145 5.72 15.83 -8.77
C PHE A 145 6.72 15.74 -7.61
N ALA A 146 7.49 14.64 -7.55
CA ALA A 146 8.49 14.45 -6.52
C ALA A 146 9.59 15.53 -6.56
N ARG A 147 10.05 15.91 -7.75
CA ARG A 147 11.02 17.00 -7.93
C ARG A 147 10.41 18.37 -7.60
N ALA A 148 9.16 18.60 -7.99
CA ALA A 148 8.45 19.84 -7.67
C ALA A 148 8.03 19.94 -6.19
N GLY A 149 8.01 18.81 -5.48
CA GLY A 149 7.55 18.73 -4.09
C GLY A 149 6.03 18.82 -3.92
N LYS A 150 5.27 18.68 -5.01
CA LYS A 150 3.80 18.79 -5.00
C LYS A 150 3.15 17.71 -5.85
N ASP A 151 2.28 16.91 -5.24
CA ASP A 151 1.47 15.91 -5.93
C ASP A 151 0.16 16.53 -6.41
N GLU A 152 0.06 16.84 -7.68
CA GLU A 152 -1.14 17.44 -8.28
C GLU A 152 -2.30 16.46 -8.43
N ASP A 153 -2.03 15.14 -8.44
CA ASP A 153 -3.06 14.12 -8.64
C ASP A 153 -3.82 13.81 -7.35
N PHE A 154 -3.12 13.65 -6.23
CA PHE A 154 -3.71 13.18 -4.97
C PHE A 154 -3.32 14.02 -3.75
N GLN A 155 -2.59 15.13 -3.94
CA GLN A 155 -2.19 16.06 -2.87
C GLN A 155 -1.41 15.37 -1.74
N ARG A 156 -0.59 14.36 -2.10
CA ARG A 156 0.21 13.61 -1.15
C ARG A 156 1.26 14.50 -0.50
N GLY A 157 1.21 14.55 0.84
CA GLY A 157 2.10 15.38 1.65
C GLY A 157 1.57 16.81 1.89
N ASP A 158 0.34 17.14 1.48
CA ASP A 158 -0.29 18.42 1.82
C ASP A 158 -0.85 18.39 3.25
N ALA A 159 -1.38 17.24 3.68
CA ALA A 159 -1.92 17.10 5.02
C ALA A 159 -0.83 16.85 6.08
N ASN A 160 -1.03 17.35 7.29
CA ASN A 160 -0.12 17.08 8.42
C ASN A 160 0.01 15.60 8.74
N TYR A 161 -1.07 14.83 8.59
CA TYR A 161 -1.05 13.38 8.76
C TYR A 161 -0.09 12.71 7.78
N ASP A 162 -0.11 13.10 6.51
CA ASP A 162 0.78 12.54 5.49
C ASP A 162 2.25 12.80 5.86
N ARG A 163 2.55 14.04 6.23
CA ARG A 163 3.90 14.48 6.60
C ARG A 163 4.44 13.83 7.87
N TYR A 164 3.56 13.50 8.81
CA TYR A 164 3.96 12.86 10.07
C TYR A 164 4.65 11.50 9.83
N TYR A 165 4.15 10.72 8.87
CA TYR A 165 4.72 9.42 8.51
C TYR A 165 5.74 9.50 7.35
N GLY A 166 5.98 10.68 6.81
CA GLY A 166 7.00 10.91 5.79
C GLY A 166 8.42 10.90 6.38
N ASP A 167 9.41 10.91 5.51
CA ASP A 167 10.82 11.05 5.92
C ASP A 167 11.22 12.52 5.90
N GLN A 168 11.36 13.13 7.07
CA GLN A 168 11.70 14.55 7.23
C GLN A 168 13.09 14.92 6.69
N SER A 169 13.95 13.93 6.39
CA SER A 169 15.25 14.15 5.76
C SER A 169 15.15 14.31 4.23
N VAL A 170 13.97 14.08 3.66
CA VAL A 170 13.68 14.20 2.22
C VAL A 170 12.93 15.49 1.95
N GLY A 171 13.50 16.35 1.10
CA GLY A 171 12.88 17.58 0.64
C GLY A 171 12.64 17.59 -0.87
N PRO A 172 11.77 18.48 -1.33
CA PRO A 172 11.00 19.50 -0.62
C PRO A 172 9.74 18.98 0.09
N ASN A 173 9.32 17.74 -0.18
CA ASN A 173 8.15 17.12 0.45
C ASN A 173 8.56 15.75 1.03
N PRO A 174 8.40 15.53 2.35
CA PRO A 174 8.84 14.31 3.03
C PRO A 174 8.10 13.03 2.59
N CYS A 175 7.01 13.17 1.83
CA CYS A 175 6.23 12.06 1.32
C CYS A 175 6.55 11.73 -0.15
N LEU A 176 7.32 12.56 -0.85
CA LEU A 176 7.58 12.44 -2.27
C LEU A 176 9.07 12.18 -2.52
N GLY A 177 9.37 11.13 -3.26
CA GLY A 177 10.71 10.81 -3.73
C GLY A 177 10.64 10.18 -5.12
N PRO A 178 11.54 10.52 -6.05
CA PRO A 178 11.52 9.98 -7.39
C PRO A 178 11.80 8.47 -7.40
N ILE A 179 11.23 7.77 -8.37
CA ILE A 179 11.42 6.33 -8.64
C ILE A 179 12.25 6.24 -9.92
N GLU A 180 13.58 6.19 -9.81
CA GLU A 180 14.49 6.37 -10.95
C GLU A 180 15.67 5.40 -10.97
N LYS A 181 16.05 4.84 -9.82
CA LYS A 181 17.24 3.99 -9.69
C LYS A 181 16.89 2.52 -9.78
N ALA A 182 17.35 1.86 -10.82
CA ALA A 182 17.27 0.40 -10.90
C ALA A 182 18.14 -0.27 -9.80
N PRO A 183 17.77 -1.48 -9.36
CA PRO A 183 16.59 -2.22 -9.76
C PRO A 183 15.29 -1.62 -9.20
N PHE A 184 14.21 -1.80 -9.95
CA PHE A 184 12.85 -1.49 -9.53
C PHE A 184 12.22 -2.73 -8.89
N TYR A 185 11.39 -2.52 -7.89
CA TYR A 185 10.73 -3.57 -7.12
C TYR A 185 9.22 -3.35 -7.11
N GLY A 186 8.47 -4.42 -6.93
CA GLY A 186 7.03 -4.32 -6.79
C GLY A 186 6.46 -5.41 -5.91
N VAL A 187 5.41 -5.10 -5.18
CA VAL A 187 4.69 -6.03 -4.32
C VAL A 187 3.20 -5.93 -4.54
N LYS A 188 2.52 -7.08 -4.63
CA LYS A 188 1.05 -7.14 -4.71
C LYS A 188 0.45 -6.80 -3.36
N ILE A 189 -0.53 -5.90 -3.37
CA ILE A 189 -1.24 -5.42 -2.19
C ILE A 189 -2.69 -5.86 -2.24
N TYR A 190 -3.17 -6.39 -1.13
CA TYR A 190 -4.54 -6.81 -0.93
C TYR A 190 -5.16 -6.05 0.25
N PRO A 191 -6.49 -5.88 0.28
CA PRO A 191 -7.16 -5.44 1.50
C PRO A 191 -7.03 -6.52 2.57
N GLY A 192 -6.46 -6.14 3.72
CA GLY A 192 -6.40 -6.98 4.91
C GLY A 192 -7.22 -6.37 6.03
N GLU A 193 -7.61 -7.18 7.00
CA GLU A 193 -8.45 -6.78 8.12
C GLU A 193 -7.70 -6.94 9.44
N LEU A 194 -7.76 -5.91 10.29
CA LEU A 194 -7.26 -5.92 11.67
C LEU A 194 -8.37 -6.26 12.66
N GLY A 195 -9.59 -5.97 12.32
CA GLY A 195 -10.77 -6.14 13.15
C GLY A 195 -11.97 -5.41 12.57
N THR A 196 -13.09 -5.46 13.26
CA THR A 196 -14.33 -4.80 12.85
C THR A 196 -14.53 -3.49 13.59
N THR A 197 -15.15 -2.51 12.93
CA THR A 197 -15.67 -1.29 13.57
C THR A 197 -17.18 -1.38 13.67
N GLY A 198 -17.71 -1.07 14.83
CA GLY A 198 -19.13 -1.26 15.14
C GLY A 198 -19.33 -2.44 16.09
N GLY A 199 -20.55 -2.82 16.30
CA GLY A 199 -20.87 -3.91 17.23
C GLY A 199 -22.36 -4.02 17.51
N PHE A 200 -22.70 -4.84 18.47
CA PHE A 200 -24.06 -4.96 18.95
C PHE A 200 -24.51 -3.66 19.62
N ALA A 201 -25.78 -3.32 19.45
CA ALA A 201 -26.39 -2.27 20.24
C ALA A 201 -26.35 -2.71 21.72
N VAL A 202 -25.87 -1.81 22.58
CA VAL A 202 -25.74 -2.07 24.01
C VAL A 202 -26.45 -1.00 24.82
N ASP A 203 -26.81 -1.33 26.06
CA ASP A 203 -27.32 -0.37 27.03
C ASP A 203 -26.17 0.39 27.72
N GLU A 204 -26.50 1.22 28.71
CA GLU A 204 -25.55 1.98 29.54
C GLU A 204 -24.57 1.10 30.36
N HIS A 205 -24.85 -0.18 30.48
CA HIS A 205 -24.03 -1.17 31.18
C HIS A 205 -23.38 -2.18 30.23
N PRO A 206 -22.96 -1.82 29.03
CA PRO A 206 -22.52 -2.59 27.85
C PRO A 206 -23.16 -3.99 27.67
N ARG A 207 -24.44 -4.14 28.01
CA ARG A 207 -25.18 -5.40 27.77
C ARG A 207 -25.81 -5.35 26.37
N ALA A 208 -25.61 -6.40 25.59
CA ALA A 208 -26.17 -6.47 24.23
C ALA A 208 -27.70 -6.42 24.28
N LEU A 209 -28.29 -5.53 23.49
CA LEU A 209 -29.74 -5.40 23.33
C LEU A 209 -30.27 -6.49 22.37
N ARG A 210 -31.45 -6.97 22.65
CA ARG A 210 -32.20 -7.91 21.80
C ARG A 210 -33.16 -7.16 20.91
#